data_ecfc55e26cc6d9089478623a5bdff0d2
#
_entry.id   ecfc55e26cc6d9089478623a5bdff0d2
#
_cell.length_a   1.000
_cell.length_b   1.000
_cell.length_c   1.000
_cell.angle_alpha   90.00
_cell.angle_beta   90.00
_cell.angle_gamma   90.00
#
_symmetry.space_group_name_H-M   'P 1'
#
loop_
_entity.id
_entity.type
_entity.pdbx_description
1 polymer ?
#
loop_
_entity_poly.entity_id
_entity_poly.type
_entity_poly.pdbx_seq_one_letter_code
_entity_poly.pdbx_strand_id
1 'polypeptide(L)'
;MTRFDELKSANYPLDPQLVVSQLLTMLLVMFSIALLSFNSFAQDLPLNLTNDLVPAIDPASRATMTLESDFGAYDQRQIETLGDLGRLSQSVGEHQQALVLFKQALHVARVNQGLYHETQISIVDDIISAEISLQNWEEVNNLYDYQEHLYRRLYDTDDSRLDAGLRKVSAWHITALNVGLAGNRIEHLRKVNKLFKLRMVIAENTLPLDDPKFAMLARNIEIFESELFLSSDLHREMLIRQQNNPLARRNTFRQDERSVVVTSD
;
A
#
# COMPACT_ATOMS: atom_id res chain seq x y z
N MET A 1 -33.26 -29.94 5.18
CA MET A 1 -33.20 -29.08 6.37
C MET A 1 -31.76 -29.16 6.86
N THR A 2 -30.94 -28.21 6.43
CA THR A 2 -29.48 -28.31 6.50
C THR A 2 -28.95 -27.40 7.60
N ARG A 3 -27.92 -27.87 8.24
CA ARG A 3 -27.14 -27.33 9.40
C ARG A 3 -26.76 -25.83 9.34
N PHE A 4 -27.22 -25.12 8.32
CA PHE A 4 -26.98 -23.68 8.11
C PHE A 4 -28.02 -22.76 8.78
N ASP A 5 -29.17 -23.28 9.18
CA ASP A 5 -30.24 -22.48 9.77
C ASP A 5 -30.12 -22.31 11.27
N GLU A 6 -29.32 -23.14 11.96
CA GLU A 6 -29.09 -23.03 13.41
C GLU A 6 -28.07 -21.97 13.83
N LEU A 7 -27.25 -21.45 12.89
CA LEU A 7 -26.23 -20.43 13.22
C LEU A 7 -26.75 -18.98 13.16
N LYS A 8 -28.00 -18.77 12.73
CA LYS A 8 -28.61 -17.43 12.64
C LYS A 8 -29.32 -16.94 13.89
N SER A 9 -29.47 -17.76 14.95
CA SER A 9 -30.26 -17.39 16.13
C SER A 9 -29.46 -16.98 17.37
N ALA A 10 -28.14 -16.94 17.32
CA ALA A 10 -27.31 -16.46 18.43
C ALA A 10 -26.97 -14.97 18.29
N ASN A 11 -27.96 -14.10 18.45
CA ASN A 11 -27.75 -12.71 18.78
C ASN A 11 -27.26 -12.60 20.24
N TYR A 12 -25.95 -12.68 20.46
CA TYR A 12 -25.35 -12.17 21.70
C TYR A 12 -25.18 -10.67 21.56
N PRO A 13 -25.87 -9.85 22.38
CA PRO A 13 -25.57 -8.44 22.42
C PRO A 13 -24.16 -8.29 23.01
N LEU A 14 -23.19 -7.92 22.16
CA LEU A 14 -21.87 -7.52 22.62
C LEU A 14 -22.06 -6.24 23.43
N ASP A 15 -21.87 -6.34 24.74
CA ASP A 15 -21.90 -5.20 25.65
C ASP A 15 -20.80 -4.22 25.23
N PRO A 16 -21.13 -3.03 24.71
CA PRO A 16 -20.14 -2.08 24.20
C PRO A 16 -19.15 -1.63 25.27
N GLN A 17 -19.50 -1.74 26.56
CA GLN A 17 -18.60 -1.44 27.67
C GLN A 17 -17.49 -2.51 27.84
N LEU A 18 -17.78 -3.77 27.56
CA LEU A 18 -16.81 -4.86 27.62
C LEU A 18 -15.77 -4.76 26.49
N VAL A 19 -16.19 -4.38 25.29
CA VAL A 19 -15.30 -4.19 24.14
C VAL A 19 -14.36 -3.00 24.36
N VAL A 20 -14.89 -1.89 24.90
CA VAL A 20 -14.07 -0.70 25.21
C VAL A 20 -13.07 -0.98 26.33
N SER A 21 -13.46 -1.75 27.36
CA SER A 21 -12.54 -2.09 28.46
C SER A 21 -11.41 -3.02 28.00
N GLN A 22 -11.69 -3.99 27.10
CA GLN A 22 -10.67 -4.88 26.54
C GLN A 22 -9.71 -4.15 25.59
N LEU A 23 -10.20 -3.19 24.80
CA LEU A 23 -9.34 -2.34 23.98
C LEU A 23 -8.44 -1.44 24.82
N LEU A 24 -8.99 -0.85 25.91
CA LEU A 24 -8.23 0.00 26.82
C LEU A 24 -7.13 -0.77 27.58
N THR A 25 -7.42 -2.01 27.99
CA THR A 25 -6.41 -2.86 28.64
C THR A 25 -5.32 -3.31 27.68
N MET A 26 -5.65 -3.64 26.42
CA MET A 26 -4.63 -3.95 25.39
C MET A 26 -3.75 -2.74 25.10
N LEU A 27 -4.30 -1.54 25.03
CA LEU A 27 -3.54 -0.31 24.80
C LEU A 27 -2.60 0.02 25.95
N LEU A 28 -3.04 -0.20 27.22
CA LEU A 28 -2.22 -0.03 28.42
C LEU A 28 -1.07 -1.04 28.51
N VAL A 29 -1.29 -2.30 28.11
CA VAL A 29 -0.24 -3.31 28.07
C VAL A 29 0.80 -3.01 27.01
N MET A 30 0.39 -2.54 25.80
CA MET A 30 1.31 -2.14 24.74
C MET A 30 2.13 -0.91 25.14
N PHE A 31 1.54 0.04 25.86
CA PHE A 31 2.24 1.23 26.35
C PHE A 31 3.24 0.90 27.47
N SER A 32 2.96 -0.10 28.32
CA SER A 32 3.87 -0.56 29.38
C SER A 32 5.10 -1.27 28.83
N ILE A 33 4.95 -2.03 27.72
CA ILE A 33 6.08 -2.71 27.04
C ILE A 33 7.00 -1.68 26.36
N ALA A 34 6.44 -0.61 25.78
CA ALA A 34 7.22 0.45 25.17
C ALA A 34 8.06 1.26 26.19
N LEU A 35 7.56 1.43 27.43
CA LEU A 35 8.30 2.15 28.49
C LEU A 35 9.43 1.33 29.14
N LEU A 36 9.37 0.00 29.08
CA LEU A 36 10.42 -0.88 29.60
C LEU A 36 11.65 -0.99 28.68
N SER A 37 11.52 -0.62 27.41
CA SER A 37 12.61 -0.69 26.44
C SER A 37 13.53 0.54 26.45
N PHE A 38 13.22 1.60 27.20
CA PHE A 38 13.97 2.86 27.19
C PHE A 38 15.02 3.00 28.35
N ASN A 39 15.14 2.01 29.23
CA ASN A 39 16.04 2.11 30.40
C ASN A 39 17.18 1.09 30.43
N SER A 40 17.95 0.95 29.37
CA SER A 40 19.21 0.21 29.43
C SER A 40 20.12 0.58 28.27
N PHE A 41 20.77 1.71 28.34
CA PHE A 41 22.14 1.91 27.83
C PHE A 41 22.67 3.30 28.22
N ALA A 42 22.91 3.47 29.53
CA ALA A 42 23.85 4.48 29.99
C ALA A 42 24.98 3.71 30.67
N GLN A 43 25.98 3.28 29.91
CA GLN A 43 27.26 2.86 30.45
C GLN A 43 28.31 3.87 30.02
N ASP A 44 28.96 4.41 31.04
CA ASP A 44 30.04 5.37 31.02
C ASP A 44 31.16 4.95 30.05
N LEU A 45 31.38 5.73 29.00
CA LEU A 45 32.59 5.72 28.20
C LEU A 45 33.48 6.87 28.67
N PRO A 46 34.75 6.64 28.98
CA PRO A 46 35.66 7.69 29.38
C PRO A 46 35.91 8.66 28.23
N LEU A 47 35.58 9.92 28.45
CA LEU A 47 35.91 11.03 27.56
C LEU A 47 37.43 11.21 27.50
N ASN A 48 38.07 10.66 26.48
CA ASN A 48 39.37 11.13 26.03
C ASN A 48 39.15 12.20 24.95
N LEU A 49 39.20 13.45 25.40
CA LEU A 49 39.31 14.60 24.50
C LEU A 49 40.72 14.62 23.88
N THR A 50 40.87 14.10 22.70
CA THR A 50 41.92 14.51 21.78
C THR A 50 41.28 15.13 20.56
N ASN A 51 41.61 16.41 20.35
CA ASN A 51 41.25 17.23 19.22
C ASN A 51 41.57 16.54 17.89
N ASP A 52 40.51 16.11 17.18
CA ASP A 52 40.53 16.11 15.74
C ASP A 52 39.11 16.46 15.27
N LEU A 53 38.92 17.72 14.85
CA LEU A 53 37.79 18.22 14.14
C LEU A 53 37.76 17.62 12.71
N VAL A 54 37.64 16.30 12.62
CA VAL A 54 37.14 15.65 11.43
C VAL A 54 35.64 15.60 11.61
N PRO A 55 34.85 16.25 10.76
CA PRO A 55 33.39 16.07 10.79
C PRO A 55 33.15 14.57 10.76
N ALA A 56 32.33 14.06 11.70
CA ALA A 56 32.01 12.65 11.80
C ALA A 56 31.29 12.28 10.50
N ILE A 57 32.06 11.78 9.52
CA ILE A 57 31.52 11.25 8.28
C ILE A 57 30.67 10.06 8.69
N ASP A 58 29.37 10.16 8.41
CA ASP A 58 28.40 9.11 8.62
C ASP A 58 28.94 7.76 8.11
N PRO A 59 28.78 6.64 8.88
CA PRO A 59 29.31 5.34 8.50
C PRO A 59 28.94 4.88 7.07
N ALA A 60 27.76 5.22 6.58
CA ALA A 60 27.35 4.89 5.21
C ALA A 60 28.08 5.76 4.19
N SER A 61 28.26 7.06 4.46
CA SER A 61 29.07 7.93 3.59
C SER A 61 30.51 7.44 3.52
N ARG A 62 31.04 6.91 4.61
CA ARG A 62 32.38 6.30 4.63
C ARG A 62 32.41 5.00 3.81
N ALA A 63 31.40 4.13 3.97
CA ALA A 63 31.29 2.89 3.20
C ALA A 63 31.15 3.16 1.69
N THR A 64 30.37 4.18 1.30
CA THR A 64 30.23 4.56 -0.13
C THR A 64 31.53 5.12 -0.70
N MET A 65 32.26 5.97 0.05
CA MET A 65 33.58 6.47 -0.37
C MET A 65 34.61 5.34 -0.57
N THR A 66 34.63 4.32 0.28
CA THR A 66 35.54 3.18 0.11
C THR A 66 35.14 2.34 -1.10
N LEU A 67 33.86 2.11 -1.34
CA LEU A 67 33.37 1.41 -2.52
C LEU A 67 33.73 2.14 -3.82
N GLU A 68 33.57 3.48 -3.85
CA GLU A 68 33.95 4.29 -5.00
C GLU A 68 35.46 4.26 -5.27
N SER A 69 36.29 4.24 -4.21
CA SER A 69 37.75 4.18 -4.37
C SER A 69 38.23 2.80 -4.87
N ASP A 70 37.56 1.72 -4.45
CA ASP A 70 37.99 0.36 -4.76
C ASP A 70 37.49 -0.13 -6.13
N PHE A 71 36.30 0.32 -6.56
CA PHE A 71 35.65 -0.20 -7.77
C PHE A 71 35.33 0.86 -8.84
N GLY A 72 35.44 2.14 -8.52
CA GLY A 72 34.95 3.24 -9.36
C GLY A 72 33.46 3.56 -9.12
N ALA A 73 33.07 4.81 -9.32
CA ALA A 73 31.77 5.36 -8.91
C ALA A 73 30.53 4.63 -9.50
N TYR A 74 30.67 3.86 -10.57
CA TYR A 74 29.57 3.21 -11.30
C TYR A 74 29.84 1.73 -11.58
N ASP A 75 30.67 1.06 -10.78
CA ASP A 75 30.90 -0.37 -10.94
C ASP A 75 29.61 -1.18 -10.63
N GLN A 76 29.24 -2.10 -11.51
CA GLN A 76 28.03 -2.91 -11.36
C GLN A 76 28.00 -3.70 -10.03
N ARG A 77 29.16 -4.08 -9.48
CA ARG A 77 29.28 -4.79 -8.20
C ARG A 77 28.77 -3.95 -7.02
N GLN A 78 28.74 -2.62 -7.15
CA GLN A 78 28.20 -1.74 -6.13
C GLN A 78 26.68 -1.89 -5.95
N ILE A 79 25.94 -2.35 -6.97
CA ILE A 79 24.47 -2.49 -6.89
C ILE A 79 24.08 -3.38 -5.71
N GLU A 80 24.70 -4.57 -5.64
CA GLU A 80 24.44 -5.54 -4.58
C GLU A 80 24.92 -5.03 -3.21
N THR A 81 26.16 -4.51 -3.16
CA THR A 81 26.76 -4.01 -1.91
C THR A 81 25.95 -2.84 -1.33
N LEU A 82 25.54 -1.87 -2.16
CA LEU A 82 24.70 -0.75 -1.71
C LEU A 82 23.31 -1.22 -1.27
N GLY A 83 22.74 -2.21 -1.96
CA GLY A 83 21.50 -2.85 -1.55
C GLY A 83 21.60 -3.52 -0.18
N ASP A 84 22.68 -4.28 0.06
CA ASP A 84 22.94 -4.95 1.35
C ASP A 84 23.15 -3.97 2.48
N LEU A 85 23.95 -2.93 2.26
CA LEU A 85 24.16 -1.85 3.24
C LEU A 85 22.84 -1.11 3.54
N GLY A 86 22.02 -0.86 2.51
CA GLY A 86 20.71 -0.25 2.68
C GLY A 86 19.78 -1.12 3.53
N ARG A 87 19.71 -2.42 3.27
CA ARG A 87 18.91 -3.37 4.08
C ARG A 87 19.43 -3.46 5.52
N LEU A 88 20.74 -3.42 5.72
CA LEU A 88 21.34 -3.37 7.05
C LEU A 88 20.93 -2.09 7.80
N SER A 89 21.07 -0.91 7.18
CA SER A 89 20.65 0.37 7.75
C SER A 89 19.15 0.36 8.09
N GLN A 90 18.32 -0.19 7.21
CA GLN A 90 16.88 -0.33 7.45
C GLN A 90 16.57 -1.22 8.65
N SER A 91 17.33 -2.32 8.83
CA SER A 91 17.13 -3.27 9.93
C SER A 91 17.42 -2.67 11.31
N VAL A 92 18.28 -1.67 11.38
CA VAL A 92 18.60 -0.93 12.63
C VAL A 92 17.77 0.35 12.79
N GLY A 93 16.79 0.59 11.88
CA GLY A 93 15.87 1.72 11.96
C GLY A 93 16.38 3.01 11.29
N GLU A 94 17.54 2.98 10.65
CA GLU A 94 18.13 4.13 9.93
C GLU A 94 17.52 4.26 8.52
N HIS A 95 16.20 4.43 8.45
CA HIS A 95 15.45 4.40 7.18
C HIS A 95 15.88 5.48 6.20
N GLN A 96 16.23 6.67 6.68
CA GLN A 96 16.70 7.76 5.81
C GLN A 96 18.03 7.41 5.13
N GLN A 97 18.94 6.78 5.87
CA GLN A 97 20.22 6.32 5.36
C GLN A 97 20.05 5.17 4.36
N ALA A 98 19.19 4.19 4.71
CA ALA A 98 18.83 3.11 3.81
C ALA A 98 18.32 3.64 2.47
N LEU A 99 17.45 4.67 2.50
CA LEU A 99 16.91 5.31 1.32
C LEU A 99 17.98 5.92 0.40
N VAL A 100 18.99 6.57 0.98
CA VAL A 100 20.13 7.13 0.22
C VAL A 100 20.89 6.00 -0.49
N LEU A 101 21.20 4.91 0.22
CA LEU A 101 21.93 3.76 -0.33
C LEU A 101 21.12 3.06 -1.45
N PHE A 102 19.82 2.85 -1.27
CA PHE A 102 18.98 2.26 -2.30
C PHE A 102 18.84 3.15 -3.55
N LYS A 103 18.70 4.47 -3.37
CA LYS A 103 18.66 5.42 -4.50
C LYS A 103 19.99 5.44 -5.26
N GLN A 104 21.11 5.31 -4.57
CA GLN A 104 22.42 5.15 -5.21
C GLN A 104 22.53 3.83 -5.96
N ALA A 105 22.10 2.70 -5.38
CA ALA A 105 22.05 1.40 -6.05
C ALA A 105 21.20 1.46 -7.33
N LEU A 106 20.03 2.11 -7.28
CA LEU A 106 19.16 2.31 -8.42
C LEU A 106 19.83 3.16 -9.52
N HIS A 107 20.56 4.20 -9.11
CA HIS A 107 21.31 5.03 -10.07
C HIS A 107 22.40 4.22 -10.78
N VAL A 108 23.22 3.47 -10.04
CA VAL A 108 24.26 2.58 -10.61
C VAL A 108 23.64 1.53 -11.53
N ALA A 109 22.51 0.93 -11.14
CA ALA A 109 21.79 -0.03 -11.98
C ALA A 109 21.33 0.61 -13.32
N ARG A 110 20.78 1.82 -13.28
CA ARG A 110 20.36 2.54 -14.50
C ARG A 110 21.51 2.88 -15.41
N VAL A 111 22.67 3.26 -14.87
CA VAL A 111 23.86 3.58 -15.66
C VAL A 111 24.41 2.34 -16.36
N ASN A 112 24.44 1.20 -15.68
CA ASN A 112 25.04 -0.04 -16.23
C ASN A 112 24.09 -0.85 -17.12
N GLN A 113 22.78 -0.88 -16.77
CA GLN A 113 21.81 -1.81 -17.35
C GLN A 113 20.71 -1.08 -18.14
N GLY A 114 20.73 0.25 -18.16
CA GLY A 114 19.72 1.08 -18.79
C GLY A 114 18.52 1.39 -17.89
N LEU A 115 17.56 2.16 -18.42
CA LEU A 115 16.42 2.66 -17.65
C LEU A 115 15.38 1.59 -17.31
N TYR A 116 15.39 0.45 -17.99
CA TYR A 116 14.41 -0.62 -17.82
C TYR A 116 15.12 -1.96 -17.73
N HIS A 117 15.38 -2.42 -16.52
CA HIS A 117 15.99 -3.70 -16.25
C HIS A 117 15.36 -4.36 -15.02
N GLU A 118 15.27 -5.70 -15.01
CA GLU A 118 14.60 -6.46 -13.95
C GLU A 118 15.19 -6.22 -12.55
N THR A 119 16.52 -6.02 -12.45
CA THR A 119 17.17 -5.70 -11.16
C THR A 119 16.63 -4.45 -10.48
N GLN A 120 16.06 -3.51 -11.24
CA GLN A 120 15.47 -2.31 -10.68
C GLN A 120 14.20 -2.59 -9.87
N ILE A 121 13.50 -3.69 -10.16
CA ILE A 121 12.25 -4.05 -9.45
C ILE A 121 12.54 -4.24 -7.96
N SER A 122 13.54 -5.05 -7.62
CA SER A 122 13.90 -5.32 -6.21
C SER A 122 14.41 -4.08 -5.50
N ILE A 123 15.22 -3.25 -6.18
CA ILE A 123 15.74 -2.01 -5.60
C ILE A 123 14.60 -1.00 -5.32
N VAL A 124 13.64 -0.89 -6.24
CA VAL A 124 12.46 -0.03 -6.04
C VAL A 124 11.59 -0.57 -4.90
N ASP A 125 11.51 -1.87 -4.71
CA ASP A 125 10.83 -2.49 -3.57
C ASP A 125 11.47 -2.10 -2.24
N ASP A 126 12.80 -2.13 -2.19
CA ASP A 126 13.56 -1.70 -1.01
C ASP A 126 13.33 -0.19 -0.73
N ILE A 127 13.31 0.66 -1.77
CA ILE A 127 12.99 2.09 -1.65
C ILE A 127 11.56 2.29 -1.12
N ILE A 128 10.57 1.59 -1.67
CA ILE A 128 9.17 1.66 -1.21
C ILE A 128 9.08 1.27 0.27
N SER A 129 9.76 0.21 0.69
CA SER A 129 9.79 -0.23 2.09
C SER A 129 10.36 0.83 3.02
N ALA A 130 11.43 1.51 2.61
CA ALA A 130 12.04 2.60 3.38
C ALA A 130 11.10 3.83 3.46
N GLU A 131 10.48 4.22 2.35
CA GLU A 131 9.54 5.35 2.30
C GLU A 131 8.26 5.07 3.11
N ILE A 132 7.76 3.81 3.14
CA ILE A 132 6.66 3.39 4.03
C ILE A 132 7.06 3.57 5.50
N SER A 133 8.27 3.17 5.88
CA SER A 133 8.77 3.32 7.25
C SER A 133 8.90 4.79 7.66
N LEU A 134 9.18 5.67 6.70
CA LEU A 134 9.23 7.12 6.87
C LEU A 134 7.83 7.79 6.75
N GLN A 135 6.78 7.02 6.43
CA GLN A 135 5.41 7.51 6.20
C GLN A 135 5.28 8.53 5.06
N ASN A 136 6.17 8.46 4.07
CA ASN A 136 6.18 9.33 2.90
C ASN A 136 5.21 8.81 1.83
N TRP A 137 3.93 8.84 2.13
CA TRP A 137 2.87 8.20 1.32
C TRP A 137 2.78 8.71 -0.12
N GLU A 138 3.06 9.98 -0.35
CA GLU A 138 3.08 10.56 -1.68
C GLU A 138 4.19 9.93 -2.53
N GLU A 139 5.41 9.80 -1.97
CA GLU A 139 6.52 9.17 -2.66
C GLU A 139 6.30 7.67 -2.86
N VAL A 140 5.70 6.99 -1.88
CA VAL A 140 5.26 5.59 -2.05
C VAL A 140 4.31 5.44 -3.24
N ASN A 141 3.35 6.37 -3.41
CA ASN A 141 2.44 6.36 -4.56
C ASN A 141 3.18 6.55 -5.88
N ASN A 142 4.11 7.53 -5.95
CA ASN A 142 4.94 7.79 -7.13
C ASN A 142 5.80 6.57 -7.51
N LEU A 143 6.35 5.87 -6.51
CA LEU A 143 7.16 4.68 -6.72
C LEU A 143 6.33 3.49 -7.25
N TYR A 144 5.10 3.30 -6.80
CA TYR A 144 4.22 2.29 -7.38
C TYR A 144 3.78 2.64 -8.80
N ASP A 145 3.58 3.92 -9.13
CA ASP A 145 3.34 4.36 -10.49
C ASP A 145 4.56 4.11 -11.40
N TYR A 146 5.76 4.34 -10.87
CA TYR A 146 7.00 3.99 -11.56
C TYR A 146 7.13 2.46 -11.74
N GLN A 147 6.79 1.66 -10.73
CA GLN A 147 6.78 0.20 -10.81
C GLN A 147 5.79 -0.31 -11.87
N GLU A 148 4.56 0.24 -11.96
CA GLU A 148 3.62 -0.08 -13.05
C GLU A 148 4.28 0.14 -14.41
N HIS A 149 4.90 1.33 -14.57
CA HIS A 149 5.58 1.66 -15.83
C HIS A 149 6.72 0.69 -16.13
N LEU A 150 7.54 0.35 -15.14
CA LEU A 150 8.66 -0.59 -15.27
C LEU A 150 8.19 -1.97 -15.69
N TYR A 151 7.17 -2.55 -15.02
CA TYR A 151 6.61 -3.85 -15.39
C TYR A 151 6.09 -3.88 -16.82
N ARG A 152 5.39 -2.83 -17.26
CA ARG A 152 4.85 -2.72 -18.62
C ARG A 152 5.91 -2.48 -19.70
N ARG A 153 7.11 -2.10 -19.32
CA ARG A 153 8.26 -1.98 -20.24
C ARG A 153 9.07 -3.26 -20.31
N LEU A 154 9.05 -4.06 -19.26
CA LEU A 154 9.83 -5.30 -19.18
C LEU A 154 9.08 -6.51 -19.71
N TYR A 155 7.74 -6.53 -19.60
CA TYR A 155 6.94 -7.72 -19.88
C TYR A 155 5.75 -7.39 -20.79
N ASP A 156 5.49 -8.28 -21.74
CA ASP A 156 4.32 -8.22 -22.61
C ASP A 156 3.08 -8.85 -21.96
N THR A 157 1.91 -8.69 -22.59
CA THR A 157 0.61 -9.15 -22.05
C THR A 157 0.44 -10.67 -22.05
N ASP A 158 1.34 -11.42 -22.63
CA ASP A 158 1.43 -12.88 -22.60
C ASP A 158 2.40 -13.40 -21.52
N ASP A 159 3.05 -12.50 -20.77
CA ASP A 159 3.96 -12.84 -19.69
C ASP A 159 3.25 -12.75 -18.33
N SER A 160 3.19 -13.87 -17.61
CA SER A 160 2.56 -13.93 -16.28
C SER A 160 3.24 -13.05 -15.22
N ARG A 161 4.52 -12.66 -15.44
CA ARG A 161 5.25 -11.74 -14.56
C ARG A 161 4.62 -10.34 -14.55
N LEU A 162 4.05 -9.91 -15.69
CA LEU A 162 3.31 -8.67 -15.76
C LEU A 162 2.10 -8.68 -14.80
N ASP A 163 1.29 -9.74 -14.81
CA ASP A 163 0.15 -9.85 -13.89
C ASP A 163 0.58 -9.83 -12.42
N ALA A 164 1.67 -10.53 -12.09
CA ALA A 164 2.21 -10.54 -10.73
C ALA A 164 2.62 -9.14 -10.27
N GLY A 165 3.30 -8.37 -11.12
CA GLY A 165 3.66 -6.98 -10.85
C GLY A 165 2.45 -6.07 -10.71
N LEU A 166 1.50 -6.13 -11.65
CA LEU A 166 0.29 -5.31 -11.60
C LEU A 166 -0.63 -5.67 -10.42
N ARG A 167 -0.61 -6.92 -9.95
CA ARG A 167 -1.30 -7.32 -8.72
C ARG A 167 -0.73 -6.58 -7.51
N LYS A 168 0.59 -6.46 -7.41
CA LYS A 168 1.26 -5.73 -6.34
C LYS A 168 0.89 -4.25 -6.34
N VAL A 169 0.95 -3.60 -7.51
CA VAL A 169 0.53 -2.20 -7.68
C VAL A 169 -0.95 -2.01 -7.33
N SER A 170 -1.82 -2.94 -7.78
CA SER A 170 -3.26 -2.89 -7.43
C SER A 170 -3.49 -3.00 -5.93
N ALA A 171 -2.73 -3.86 -5.23
CA ALA A 171 -2.84 -4.03 -3.79
C ALA A 171 -2.49 -2.75 -3.03
N TRP A 172 -1.48 -2.00 -3.47
CA TRP A 172 -1.14 -0.68 -2.92
C TRP A 172 -2.33 0.28 -3.03
N HIS A 173 -2.86 0.48 -4.24
CA HIS A 173 -3.97 1.43 -4.43
C HIS A 173 -5.23 1.02 -3.65
N ILE A 174 -5.51 -0.27 -3.50
CA ILE A 174 -6.60 -0.76 -2.64
C ILE A 174 -6.32 -0.44 -1.17
N THR A 175 -5.09 -0.64 -0.71
CA THR A 175 -4.69 -0.28 0.66
C THR A 175 -4.85 1.23 0.90
N ALA A 176 -4.37 2.06 -0.04
CA ALA A 176 -4.51 3.51 0.03
C ALA A 176 -5.98 3.96 0.09
N LEU A 177 -6.87 3.30 -0.67
CA LEU A 177 -8.33 3.54 -0.60
C LEU A 177 -8.93 3.19 0.76
N ASN A 178 -8.53 2.05 1.34
CA ASN A 178 -9.11 1.55 2.58
C ASN A 178 -8.65 2.36 3.82
N VAL A 179 -7.42 2.85 3.79
CA VAL A 179 -6.80 3.58 4.92
C VAL A 179 -6.85 5.10 4.72
N GLY A 180 -7.20 5.55 3.50
CA GLY A 180 -7.24 6.98 3.17
C GLY A 180 -5.85 7.60 3.04
N LEU A 181 -4.88 6.83 2.53
CA LEU A 181 -3.50 7.30 2.32
C LEU A 181 -3.34 7.95 0.94
N ALA A 182 -2.36 8.83 0.83
CA ALA A 182 -1.78 9.40 -0.40
C ALA A 182 -2.79 9.74 -1.52
N GLY A 183 -3.26 10.96 -1.59
CA GLY A 183 -3.93 11.48 -2.76
C GLY A 183 -5.45 11.38 -2.78
N ASN A 184 -6.01 11.54 -3.98
CA ASN A 184 -7.46 11.60 -4.18
C ASN A 184 -8.05 10.18 -4.33
N ARG A 185 -9.07 9.85 -3.53
CA ARG A 185 -9.82 8.58 -3.61
C ARG A 185 -10.23 8.21 -5.04
N ILE A 186 -10.72 9.18 -5.82
CA ILE A 186 -11.17 8.93 -7.21
C ILE A 186 -10.01 8.52 -8.10
N GLU A 187 -8.82 9.06 -7.89
CA GLU A 187 -7.63 8.71 -8.63
C GLU A 187 -7.21 7.26 -8.37
N HIS A 188 -7.15 6.84 -7.11
CA HIS A 188 -6.89 5.44 -6.76
C HIS A 188 -7.94 4.50 -7.34
N LEU A 189 -9.24 4.86 -7.28
CA LEU A 189 -10.31 4.05 -7.90
C LEU A 189 -10.10 3.88 -9.42
N ARG A 190 -9.76 4.97 -10.14
CA ARG A 190 -9.47 4.91 -11.58
C ARG A 190 -8.26 4.02 -11.88
N LYS A 191 -7.20 4.15 -11.08
CA LYS A 191 -5.98 3.35 -11.21
C LYS A 191 -6.27 1.86 -11.01
N VAL A 192 -6.95 1.50 -9.91
CA VAL A 192 -7.31 0.11 -9.64
C VAL A 192 -8.17 -0.47 -10.75
N ASN A 193 -9.21 0.24 -11.20
CA ASN A 193 -10.08 -0.23 -12.29
C ASN A 193 -9.29 -0.50 -13.57
N LYS A 194 -8.40 0.45 -13.96
CA LYS A 194 -7.53 0.28 -15.13
C LYS A 194 -6.59 -0.92 -14.99
N LEU A 195 -6.00 -1.12 -13.81
CA LEU A 195 -5.12 -2.25 -13.54
C LEU A 195 -5.86 -3.59 -13.60
N PHE A 196 -7.05 -3.70 -13.04
CA PHE A 196 -7.85 -4.93 -13.12
C PHE A 196 -8.28 -5.25 -14.55
N LYS A 197 -8.64 -4.24 -15.37
CA LYS A 197 -8.93 -4.43 -16.80
C LYS A 197 -7.70 -4.93 -17.56
N LEU A 198 -6.53 -4.37 -17.31
CA LEU A 198 -5.29 -4.84 -17.94
C LEU A 198 -4.97 -6.28 -17.51
N ARG A 199 -5.13 -6.61 -16.22
CA ARG A 199 -4.94 -7.97 -15.70
C ARG A 199 -5.93 -8.96 -16.31
N MET A 200 -7.15 -8.52 -16.66
CA MET A 200 -8.11 -9.35 -17.41
C MET A 200 -7.57 -9.70 -18.79
N VAL A 201 -7.04 -8.71 -19.53
CA VAL A 201 -6.41 -8.95 -20.84
C VAL A 201 -5.21 -9.92 -20.74
N ILE A 202 -4.39 -9.78 -19.70
CA ILE A 202 -3.28 -10.71 -19.47
C ILE A 202 -3.82 -12.12 -19.18
N ALA A 203 -4.86 -12.24 -18.36
CA ALA A 203 -5.48 -13.53 -18.08
C ALA A 203 -6.03 -14.21 -19.36
N GLU A 204 -6.67 -13.44 -20.25
CA GLU A 204 -7.16 -13.92 -21.56
C GLU A 204 -6.01 -14.46 -22.44
N ASN A 205 -4.82 -13.89 -22.34
CA ASN A 205 -3.65 -14.32 -23.12
C ASN A 205 -2.87 -15.48 -22.48
N THR A 206 -2.99 -15.68 -21.17
CA THR A 206 -2.10 -16.58 -20.40
C THR A 206 -2.79 -17.76 -19.75
N LEU A 207 -4.11 -17.73 -19.57
CA LEU A 207 -4.86 -18.72 -18.79
C LEU A 207 -5.92 -19.44 -19.62
N PRO A 208 -6.28 -20.69 -19.28
CA PRO A 208 -7.41 -21.38 -19.88
C PRO A 208 -8.73 -20.67 -19.51
N LEU A 209 -9.74 -20.76 -20.42
CA LEU A 209 -11.02 -20.02 -20.30
C LEU A 209 -11.84 -20.36 -19.05
N ASP A 210 -11.61 -21.50 -18.43
CA ASP A 210 -12.29 -21.98 -17.22
C ASP A 210 -11.57 -21.61 -15.91
N ASP A 211 -10.49 -20.82 -15.99
CA ASP A 211 -9.73 -20.40 -14.79
C ASP A 211 -10.59 -19.50 -13.90
N PRO A 212 -10.68 -19.81 -12.59
CA PRO A 212 -11.48 -19.04 -11.62
C PRO A 212 -11.05 -17.58 -11.48
N LYS A 213 -9.86 -17.24 -11.93
CA LYS A 213 -9.33 -15.88 -11.91
C LYS A 213 -10.17 -14.91 -12.76
N PHE A 214 -10.78 -15.38 -13.86
CA PHE A 214 -11.68 -14.55 -14.67
C PHE A 214 -12.87 -14.04 -13.86
N ALA A 215 -13.55 -14.92 -13.13
CA ALA A 215 -14.69 -14.53 -12.30
C ALA A 215 -14.27 -13.53 -11.20
N MET A 216 -13.12 -13.75 -10.59
CA MET A 216 -12.56 -12.84 -9.58
C MET A 216 -12.23 -11.46 -10.16
N LEU A 217 -11.58 -11.40 -11.33
CA LEU A 217 -11.23 -10.14 -12.00
C LEU A 217 -12.46 -9.39 -12.45
N ALA A 218 -13.44 -10.08 -13.08
CA ALA A 218 -14.70 -9.49 -13.52
C ALA A 218 -15.47 -8.86 -12.34
N ARG A 219 -15.59 -9.58 -11.24
CA ARG A 219 -16.23 -9.05 -10.02
C ARG A 219 -15.53 -7.82 -9.48
N ASN A 220 -14.21 -7.80 -9.44
CA ASN A 220 -13.47 -6.63 -8.96
C ASN A 220 -13.64 -5.42 -9.90
N ILE A 221 -13.64 -5.63 -11.21
CA ILE A 221 -13.91 -4.58 -12.20
C ILE A 221 -15.30 -3.97 -11.94
N GLU A 222 -16.33 -4.81 -11.79
CA GLU A 222 -17.70 -4.36 -11.51
C GLU A 222 -17.80 -3.54 -10.23
N ILE A 223 -17.13 -3.97 -9.15
CA ILE A 223 -17.07 -3.23 -7.87
C ILE A 223 -16.45 -1.85 -8.08
N PHE A 224 -15.28 -1.75 -8.72
CA PHE A 224 -14.61 -0.47 -8.89
C PHE A 224 -15.32 0.44 -9.89
N GLU A 225 -15.98 -0.09 -10.92
CA GLU A 225 -16.84 0.69 -11.82
C GLU A 225 -18.04 1.27 -11.06
N SER A 226 -18.68 0.47 -10.22
CA SER A 226 -19.79 0.92 -9.38
C SER A 226 -19.37 2.02 -8.41
N GLU A 227 -18.22 1.87 -7.74
CA GLU A 227 -17.66 2.89 -6.84
C GLU A 227 -17.32 4.19 -7.59
N LEU A 228 -16.76 4.09 -8.79
CA LEU A 228 -16.48 5.24 -9.65
C LEU A 228 -17.76 5.96 -10.07
N PHE A 229 -18.81 5.19 -10.43
CA PHE A 229 -20.11 5.75 -10.77
C PHE A 229 -20.72 6.50 -9.57
N LEU A 230 -20.74 5.86 -8.39
CA LEU A 230 -21.25 6.46 -7.16
C LEU A 230 -20.51 7.75 -6.75
N SER A 231 -19.22 7.82 -7.08
CA SER A 231 -18.35 8.98 -6.82
C SER A 231 -18.45 10.08 -7.89
N SER A 232 -19.22 9.85 -8.97
CA SER A 232 -19.31 10.76 -10.12
C SER A 232 -20.30 11.91 -9.88
N ASP A 233 -20.08 13.03 -10.58
CA ASP A 233 -21.03 14.15 -10.58
C ASP A 233 -22.38 13.76 -11.22
N LEU A 234 -22.36 12.86 -12.20
CA LEU A 234 -23.57 12.33 -12.81
C LEU A 234 -24.48 11.65 -11.79
N HIS A 235 -23.92 10.80 -10.93
CA HIS A 235 -24.67 10.17 -9.85
C HIS A 235 -25.25 11.21 -8.88
N ARG A 236 -24.46 12.23 -8.52
CA ARG A 236 -24.91 13.34 -7.67
C ARG A 236 -26.07 14.11 -8.31
N GLU A 237 -25.98 14.42 -9.60
CA GLU A 237 -27.07 15.06 -10.34
C GLU A 237 -28.32 14.18 -10.39
N MET A 238 -28.18 12.88 -10.60
CA MET A 238 -29.31 11.94 -10.59
C MET A 238 -30.02 11.94 -9.22
N LEU A 239 -29.29 11.93 -8.11
CA LEU A 239 -29.87 12.02 -6.77
C LEU A 239 -30.62 13.33 -6.56
N ILE A 240 -30.07 14.47 -6.97
CA ILE A 240 -30.73 15.78 -6.88
C ILE A 240 -32.03 15.79 -7.70
N ARG A 241 -31.99 15.27 -8.93
CA ARG A 241 -33.20 15.16 -9.81
C ARG A 241 -34.26 14.25 -9.18
N GLN A 242 -33.84 13.14 -8.57
CA GLN A 242 -34.75 12.20 -7.89
C GLN A 242 -35.40 12.84 -6.66
N GLN A 243 -34.65 13.59 -5.84
CA GLN A 243 -35.16 14.33 -4.69
C GLN A 243 -36.13 15.43 -5.11
N ASN A 244 -35.91 16.08 -6.24
CA ASN A 244 -36.74 17.15 -6.78
C ASN A 244 -37.94 16.65 -7.57
N ASN A 245 -38.07 15.32 -7.80
CA ASN A 245 -39.20 14.74 -8.53
C ASN A 245 -40.42 14.65 -7.62
N PRO A 246 -41.51 15.40 -7.91
CA PRO A 246 -42.71 15.42 -7.07
C PRO A 246 -43.44 14.08 -6.99
N LEU A 247 -43.23 13.18 -7.96
CA LEU A 247 -43.79 11.82 -7.97
C LEU A 247 -43.08 10.89 -6.99
N ALA A 248 -41.74 11.04 -6.79
CA ALA A 248 -40.99 10.29 -5.81
C ALA A 248 -41.41 10.63 -4.37
N ARG A 249 -41.70 11.90 -4.09
CA ARG A 249 -42.20 12.34 -2.77
C ARG A 249 -43.57 11.75 -2.43
N ARG A 250 -44.43 11.53 -3.40
CA ARG A 250 -45.75 10.91 -3.16
C ARG A 250 -45.67 9.46 -2.72
N ASN A 251 -44.67 8.71 -3.19
CA ASN A 251 -44.52 7.30 -2.86
C ASN A 251 -43.95 7.08 -1.44
N THR A 252 -43.09 7.98 -0.94
CA THR A 252 -42.60 7.92 0.44
C THR A 252 -43.68 8.23 1.45
N PHE A 253 -44.53 9.26 1.19
CA PHE A 253 -45.67 9.56 2.05
C PHE A 253 -46.70 8.43 2.10
N ARG A 254 -46.91 7.68 0.99
CA ARG A 254 -47.84 6.56 0.96
C ARG A 254 -47.33 5.29 1.68
N GLN A 255 -46.04 5.14 1.87
CA GLN A 255 -45.45 4.08 2.69
C GLN A 255 -45.54 4.39 4.18
N ASP A 256 -45.36 5.63 4.58
CA ASP A 256 -45.50 6.05 5.98
C ASP A 256 -46.98 5.96 6.48
N GLU A 257 -47.95 6.28 5.63
CA GLU A 257 -49.37 6.11 6.00
C GLU A 257 -49.79 4.65 6.13
N ARG A 258 -49.14 3.69 5.46
CA ARG A 258 -49.44 2.25 5.60
C ARG A 258 -48.79 1.61 6.84
N SER A 259 -47.74 2.23 7.40
CA SER A 259 -47.10 1.72 8.63
C SER A 259 -47.78 2.16 9.91
N VAL A 260 -48.73 3.10 9.86
CA VAL A 260 -49.45 3.64 11.06
C VAL A 260 -50.80 2.92 11.33
N VAL A 261 -51.26 2.04 10.42
CA VAL A 261 -52.61 1.39 10.51
C VAL A 261 -52.58 -0.04 11.07
N VAL A 262 -51.47 -0.51 11.61
CA VAL A 262 -51.37 -1.90 12.13
C VAL A 262 -51.10 -1.97 13.63
N THR A 263 -51.47 -0.96 14.42
CA THR A 263 -51.46 -1.08 15.89
C THR A 263 -52.69 -0.42 16.50
N SER A 264 -53.85 -1.04 16.31
CA SER A 264 -55.02 -0.92 17.20
C SER A 264 -56.03 -2.01 16.84
N ASP A 265 -55.85 -3.17 17.48
CA ASP A 265 -56.87 -3.99 18.10
C ASP A 265 -56.20 -5.13 18.86
#